data_1f85691367cae4eaf94f700907f5d8f1
#
_entry.id   1f85691367cae4eaf94f700907f5d8f1
#
_cell.length_a   1.000
_cell.length_b   1.000
_cell.length_c   1.000
_cell.angle_alpha   90.00
_cell.angle_beta   90.00
_cell.angle_gamma   90.00
#
_symmetry.space_group_name_H-M   'P 1'
#
loop_
_entity.id
_entity.type
_entity.pdbx_description
1 polymer ?
#
loop_
_entity_poly.entity_id
_entity_poly.type
_entity_poly.pdbx_seq_one_letter_code
_entity_poly.pdbx_strand_id
1 'polypeptide(L)'
;MIEATKLTEKSYEVFDYIKNAGGKVSLPELVNALGRTDRSIGANLTDLKKKGFGEREKVEVEGEEKPVTYFALNEEGMAWTPSEDAE
;
A
#
# COMPACT_ATOMS: atom_id res chain seq x y z
N MET A 1 3.07 3.69 -15.79
CA MET A 1 3.37 5.04 -15.28
C MET A 1 2.21 5.58 -14.46
N ILE A 2 2.52 6.16 -13.30
CA ILE A 2 1.51 6.78 -12.45
C ILE A 2 1.18 8.14 -13.03
N GLU A 3 -0.09 8.36 -13.34
CA GLU A 3 -0.50 9.64 -13.84
C GLU A 3 -0.71 10.62 -12.70
N ALA A 4 -0.87 11.88 -13.01
CA ALA A 4 -1.12 12.88 -12.01
C ALA A 4 -2.34 12.46 -11.20
N THR A 5 -2.10 11.98 -10.01
CA THR A 5 -3.10 11.31 -9.22
C THR A 5 -3.09 11.85 -7.81
N LYS A 6 -4.27 12.05 -7.29
CA LYS A 6 -4.41 12.41 -5.89
C LYS A 6 -4.87 11.18 -5.14
N LEU A 7 -4.22 10.93 -4.03
CA LEU A 7 -4.66 9.88 -3.15
C LEU A 7 -5.60 10.46 -2.11
N THR A 8 -6.60 9.68 -1.72
CA THR A 8 -7.42 10.08 -0.59
C THR A 8 -6.54 10.05 0.64
N GLU A 9 -6.99 10.73 1.68
CA GLU A 9 -6.22 10.77 2.91
C GLU A 9 -5.89 9.37 3.42
N LYS A 10 -6.87 8.47 3.35
CA LYS A 10 -6.66 7.11 3.83
C LYS A 10 -5.72 6.31 2.94
N SER A 11 -5.82 6.47 1.64
CA SER A 11 -4.92 5.78 0.74
C SER A 11 -3.51 6.33 0.88
N TYR A 12 -3.38 7.62 1.07
CA TYR A 12 -2.07 8.23 1.28
C TYR A 12 -1.41 7.70 2.55
N GLU A 13 -2.20 7.55 3.61
CA GLU A 13 -1.67 7.03 4.87
C GLU A 13 -1.07 5.64 4.68
N VAL A 14 -1.77 4.79 3.94
CA VAL A 14 -1.28 3.44 3.65
C VAL A 14 -0.02 3.52 2.79
N PHE A 15 -0.06 4.32 1.73
CA PHE A 15 1.08 4.47 0.85
C PHE A 15 2.32 4.97 1.59
N ASP A 16 2.13 5.99 2.41
CA ASP A 16 3.23 6.60 3.14
C ASP A 16 3.89 5.59 4.10
N TYR A 17 3.07 4.80 4.76
CA TYR A 17 3.60 3.78 5.64
C TYR A 17 4.45 2.77 4.88
N ILE A 18 3.94 2.31 3.73
CA ILE A 18 4.67 1.34 2.94
C ILE A 18 5.99 1.91 2.45
N LYS A 19 5.95 3.15 1.99
CA LYS A 19 7.15 3.80 1.49
C LYS A 19 8.21 3.91 2.57
N ASN A 20 7.80 4.33 3.76
CA ASN A 20 8.73 4.49 4.87
C ASN A 20 9.25 3.16 5.41
N ALA A 21 8.53 2.09 5.14
CA ALA A 21 8.95 0.76 5.57
C ALA A 21 9.86 0.07 4.56
N GLY A 22 10.26 0.77 3.52
CA GLY A 22 11.17 0.20 2.53
C GLY A 22 10.48 -0.23 1.24
N GLY A 23 9.18 -0.02 1.12
CA GLY A 23 8.46 -0.29 -0.10
C GLY A 23 7.67 -1.58 -0.13
N LYS A 24 7.73 -2.38 0.92
CA LYS A 24 6.96 -3.62 0.99
C LYS A 24 6.55 -3.91 2.43
N VAL A 25 5.27 -4.12 2.64
CA VAL A 25 4.76 -4.47 3.97
C VAL A 25 3.63 -5.48 3.82
N SER A 26 3.33 -6.18 4.91
CA SER A 26 2.23 -7.12 4.91
C SER A 26 0.94 -6.42 5.30
N LEU A 27 -0.19 -7.00 4.89
CA LEU A 27 -1.49 -6.47 5.25
C LEU A 27 -1.69 -6.47 6.77
N PRO A 28 -1.36 -7.55 7.50
CA PRO A 28 -1.48 -7.53 8.95
C PRO A 28 -0.68 -6.42 9.61
N GLU A 29 0.49 -6.13 9.08
CA GLU A 29 1.30 -5.06 9.63
C GLU A 29 0.60 -3.70 9.45
N LEU A 30 0.01 -3.46 8.29
CA LEU A 30 -0.72 -2.23 8.05
C LEU A 30 -1.92 -2.11 8.98
N VAL A 31 -2.64 -3.21 9.17
CA VAL A 31 -3.80 -3.22 10.05
C VAL A 31 -3.39 -2.82 11.46
N ASN A 32 -2.33 -3.42 11.96
CA ASN A 32 -1.86 -3.11 13.32
C ASN A 32 -1.29 -1.72 13.45
N ALA A 33 -0.50 -1.31 12.47
CA ALA A 33 0.18 -0.02 12.56
C ALA A 33 -0.78 1.15 12.44
N LEU A 34 -1.77 1.02 11.58
CA LEU A 34 -2.68 2.11 11.31
C LEU A 34 -3.98 2.00 12.09
N GLY A 35 -4.18 0.90 12.81
CA GLY A 35 -5.38 0.72 13.61
C GLY A 35 -6.65 0.63 12.79
N ARG A 36 -6.56 0.03 11.61
CA ARG A 36 -7.70 -0.07 10.69
C ARG A 36 -8.01 -1.52 10.42
N THR A 37 -9.17 -1.78 9.82
CA THR A 37 -9.59 -3.15 9.53
C THR A 37 -8.93 -3.69 8.26
N ASP A 38 -8.92 -5.02 8.13
CA ASP A 38 -8.42 -5.68 6.92
C ASP A 38 -9.15 -5.17 5.69
N ARG A 39 -10.47 -5.02 5.81
CA ARG A 39 -11.28 -4.57 4.68
C ARG A 39 -10.89 -3.16 4.25
N SER A 40 -10.71 -2.27 5.21
CA SER A 40 -10.35 -0.89 4.92
C SER A 40 -8.99 -0.81 4.24
N ILE A 41 -8.01 -1.48 4.82
CA ILE A 41 -6.66 -1.47 4.24
C ILE A 41 -6.66 -2.15 2.88
N GLY A 42 -7.36 -3.29 2.76
CA GLY A 42 -7.43 -3.99 1.48
C GLY A 42 -8.01 -3.13 0.37
N ALA A 43 -9.02 -2.34 0.68
CA ALA A 43 -9.62 -1.44 -0.30
C ALA A 43 -8.61 -0.39 -0.77
N ASN A 44 -7.84 0.14 0.17
CA ASN A 44 -6.82 1.14 -0.18
C ASN A 44 -5.70 0.52 -1.00
N LEU A 45 -5.30 -0.71 -0.68
CA LEU A 45 -4.28 -1.39 -1.47
C LEU A 45 -4.77 -1.65 -2.89
N THR A 46 -6.04 -2.02 -3.03
CA THR A 46 -6.61 -2.21 -4.37
C THR A 46 -6.58 -0.91 -5.15
N ASP A 47 -6.90 0.20 -4.48
CA ASP A 47 -6.87 1.50 -5.12
C ASP A 47 -5.46 1.86 -5.57
N LEU A 48 -4.47 1.63 -4.71
CA LEU A 48 -3.08 1.90 -5.06
C LEU A 48 -2.64 1.04 -6.24
N LYS A 49 -3.05 -0.22 -6.26
CA LYS A 49 -2.71 -1.10 -7.37
C LYS A 49 -3.31 -0.59 -8.68
N LYS A 50 -4.56 -0.18 -8.64
CA LYS A 50 -5.23 0.32 -9.83
C LYS A 50 -4.58 1.60 -10.35
N LYS A 51 -4.02 2.38 -9.46
CA LYS A 51 -3.37 3.63 -9.85
C LYS A 51 -1.92 3.44 -10.27
N GLY A 52 -1.42 2.21 -10.22
CA GLY A 52 -0.09 1.93 -10.71
C GLY A 52 1.03 2.09 -9.72
N PHE A 53 0.73 2.17 -8.43
CA PHE A 53 1.75 2.37 -7.40
C PHE A 53 2.52 1.10 -7.07
N GLY A 54 1.89 -0.05 -7.23
CA GLY A 54 2.53 -1.29 -6.88
C GLY A 54 1.62 -2.48 -7.09
N GLU A 55 1.97 -3.59 -6.47
CA GLU A 55 1.23 -4.83 -6.64
C GLU A 55 1.11 -5.59 -5.35
N ARG A 56 0.08 -6.41 -5.29
CA ARG A 56 -0.12 -7.30 -4.16
C ARG A 56 0.56 -8.62 -4.43
N GLU A 57 1.15 -9.19 -3.40
CA GLU A 57 1.75 -10.50 -3.46
C GLU A 57 1.21 -11.33 -2.32
N LYS A 58 1.02 -12.60 -2.59
CA LYS A 58 0.67 -13.54 -1.53
C LYS A 58 1.89 -14.40 -1.27
N VAL A 59 2.33 -14.42 -0.03
CA VAL A 59 3.52 -15.16 0.36
C VAL A 59 3.12 -16.18 1.41
N GLU A 60 3.51 -17.43 1.19
CA GLU A 60 3.26 -18.44 2.17
C GLU A 60 4.29 -18.34 3.28
N VAL A 61 3.80 -18.22 4.50
CA VAL A 61 4.64 -18.06 5.66
C VAL A 61 4.51 -19.32 6.51
N GLU A 62 5.65 -19.86 6.91
CA GLU A 62 5.66 -21.04 7.74
C GLU A 62 4.94 -20.76 9.05
N GLY A 63 4.05 -21.66 9.43
CA GLY A 63 3.27 -21.47 10.63
C GLY A 63 1.93 -20.80 10.42
N GLU A 64 1.68 -20.28 9.24
CA GLU A 64 0.41 -19.65 8.94
C GLU A 64 -0.43 -20.56 8.06
N GLU A 65 -1.72 -20.65 8.36
CA GLU A 65 -2.61 -21.49 7.57
C GLU A 65 -2.89 -20.91 6.20
N LYS A 66 -2.86 -19.60 6.08
CA LYS A 66 -3.18 -18.92 4.83
C LYS A 66 -2.02 -18.05 4.40
N PRO A 67 -1.86 -17.86 3.10
CA PRO A 67 -0.83 -16.95 2.63
C PRO A 67 -1.05 -15.55 3.19
N VAL A 68 0.04 -14.87 3.48
CA VAL A 68 -0.01 -13.50 3.96
C VAL A 68 0.04 -12.58 2.74
N THR A 69 -0.85 -11.61 2.72
CA THR A 69 -0.88 -10.63 1.63
C THR A 69 0.14 -9.54 1.92
N TYR A 70 1.01 -9.29 0.96
CA TYR A 70 1.94 -8.18 1.02
C TYR A 70 1.61 -7.20 -0.09
N PHE A 71 1.96 -5.95 0.12
CA PHE A 71 1.89 -4.96 -0.95
C PHE A 71 3.28 -4.40 -1.15
N ALA A 72 3.74 -4.42 -2.39
CA ALA A 72 5.07 -3.92 -2.74
C ALA A 72 4.92 -2.76 -3.70
N LEU A 73 5.52 -1.63 -3.37
CA LEU A 73 5.54 -0.49 -4.27
C LEU A 73 6.52 -0.78 -5.40
N ASN A 74 6.16 -0.36 -6.61
CA ASN A 74 7.08 -0.49 -7.73
C ASN A 74 7.98 0.75 -7.74
N GLU A 75 8.85 0.80 -8.75
CA GLU A 75 9.80 1.91 -8.87
C GLU A 75 9.10 3.26 -8.93
N GLU A 76 8.01 3.32 -9.68
CA GLU A 76 7.25 4.55 -9.80
C GLU A 76 6.57 4.91 -8.49
N GLY A 77 6.04 3.91 -7.79
CA GLY A 77 5.42 4.13 -6.51
C GLY A 77 6.40 4.68 -5.48
N MET A 78 7.61 4.14 -5.49
CA MET A 78 8.63 4.61 -4.55
C MET A 78 9.08 6.02 -4.86
N ALA A 79 9.06 6.39 -6.13
CA ALA A 79 9.50 7.73 -6.54
C ALA A 79 8.40 8.77 -6.44
N TRP A 80 7.15 8.34 -6.35
CA TRP A 80 6.02 9.26 -6.33
C TRP A 80 5.97 10.06 -5.04
N THR A 81 5.69 11.34 -5.17
CA THR A 81 5.45 12.17 -3.99
C THR A 81 4.19 12.99 -4.27
N PRO A 82 3.45 13.33 -3.21
CA PRO A 82 2.27 14.15 -3.42
C PRO A 82 2.69 15.51 -3.95
N SER A 83 1.94 16.01 -4.91
CA SER A 83 2.21 17.31 -5.45
C SER A 83 1.63 18.37 -4.52
N GLU A 84 2.44 19.33 -4.16
CA GLU A 84 1.96 20.41 -3.32
C GLU A 84 0.94 21.28 -4.04
N ASP A 85 1.01 21.25 -5.35
CA ASP A 85 0.06 22.01 -6.14
C ASP A 85 -1.27 21.32 -6.27
N ALA A 86 -1.36 20.10 -5.82
CA ALA A 86 -2.56 19.31 -5.98
C ALA A 86 -3.62 19.63 -4.94
N GLU A 87 -3.38 20.59 -4.12
CA GLU A 87 -4.34 20.97 -3.10
C GLU A 87 -5.48 21.73 -3.63
#